data_39c29f13ef4eb7e5e2134d70bfcbc4d8
#
_entry.id   39c29f13ef4eb7e5e2134d70bfcbc4d8
#
_cell.length_a   1.000
_cell.length_b   1.000
_cell.length_c   1.000
_cell.angle_alpha   90.00
_cell.angle_beta   90.00
_cell.angle_gamma   90.00
#
_symmetry.space_group_name_H-M   'P 1'
#
loop_
_entity.id
_entity.type
_entity.pdbx_description
1 polymer ?
#
loop_
_entity_poly.entity_id
_entity_poly.type
_entity_poly.pdbx_seq_one_letter_code
_entity_poly.pdbx_strand_id
1 'polypeptide(L)'
;LLSDLHFKNNAVMGIYNHQRVPSSYHDIFEEYKAVRENALLVDYSHMSITSVMGDDAWALVNYMVSADVSIIRDEQGIYSLLLNADGGIRGDAYVLCAADGYYILSENLTSKEIIDVLNEVLTKAEELDIQEIPEIKAMEENNWGTIMLEGPYAWEIMAEVYGFDIIGLPYYEYMNTDDELMVFRCGKHGEFAYQLIGPQATLVTMWMKLQEIGAKYLLKTGGLDYQRLVRVENPGWDESLYNNYSRNPVELQMQWAIQYDKEDFIGKSAVEELSRKGAERKLVGIAPDVGCSHIDSNDLVMVNGHQVGVIVKAAYSPAKQHWIALALIDECYALADISGFTIQTVNGEITAKTQNVPFIYNLSLLVNPTIHSYVDELKAKSALETV
;
A
#
# COMPACT_ATOMS: atom_id res chain seq x y z
N LEU A 1 -20.36 -10.23 -12.04
CA LEU A 1 -19.44 -9.74 -11.02
C LEU A 1 -18.00 -10.04 -11.43
N LEU A 2 -17.03 -9.31 -10.87
CA LEU A 2 -15.60 -9.56 -11.12
C LEU A 2 -15.23 -11.01 -10.80
N SER A 3 -15.75 -11.56 -9.72
CA SER A 3 -15.52 -12.97 -9.33
C SER A 3 -15.86 -13.98 -10.45
N ASP A 4 -16.90 -13.73 -11.22
CA ASP A 4 -17.30 -14.62 -12.33
C ASP A 4 -16.28 -14.57 -13.48
N LEU A 5 -15.68 -13.39 -13.72
CA LEU A 5 -14.61 -13.23 -14.71
C LEU A 5 -13.34 -13.97 -14.27
N HIS A 6 -13.00 -13.90 -13.00
CA HIS A 6 -11.83 -14.58 -12.46
C HIS A 6 -11.93 -16.09 -12.58
N PHE A 7 -13.09 -16.66 -12.22
CA PHE A 7 -13.34 -18.10 -12.39
C PHE A 7 -13.25 -18.55 -13.85
N LYS A 8 -13.84 -17.78 -14.78
CA LYS A 8 -13.79 -18.10 -16.22
C LYS A 8 -12.37 -18.08 -16.77
N ASN A 9 -11.50 -17.24 -16.21
CA ASN A 9 -10.12 -17.08 -16.64
C ASN A 9 -9.11 -17.93 -15.81
N ASN A 10 -9.61 -18.91 -15.04
CA ASN A 10 -8.81 -19.85 -14.26
C ASN A 10 -7.88 -19.19 -13.22
N ALA A 11 -8.27 -18.07 -12.64
CA ALA A 11 -7.53 -17.45 -11.56
C ALA A 11 -7.47 -18.38 -10.32
N VAL A 12 -6.33 -18.42 -9.67
CA VAL A 12 -6.21 -19.02 -8.35
C VAL A 12 -6.74 -18.01 -7.33
N MET A 13 -7.73 -18.43 -6.55
CA MET A 13 -8.41 -17.54 -5.60
C MET A 13 -7.83 -17.70 -4.20
N GLY A 14 -7.63 -16.56 -3.51
CA GLY A 14 -7.23 -16.47 -2.11
C GLY A 14 -8.28 -15.74 -1.26
N ILE A 15 -8.01 -15.64 0.03
CA ILE A 15 -8.82 -14.83 0.97
C ILE A 15 -7.91 -13.75 1.54
N TYR A 16 -8.30 -12.48 1.34
CA TYR A 16 -7.62 -11.30 1.81
C TYR A 16 -8.66 -10.37 2.44
N ASN A 17 -8.38 -9.86 3.62
CA ASN A 17 -9.32 -9.04 4.39
C ASN A 17 -10.76 -9.60 4.36
N HIS A 18 -10.90 -10.92 4.59
CA HIS A 18 -12.15 -11.68 4.55
C HIS A 18 -12.86 -11.74 3.18
N GLN A 19 -12.28 -11.17 2.12
CA GLN A 19 -12.82 -11.19 0.77
C GLN A 19 -12.09 -12.22 -0.10
N ARG A 20 -12.85 -12.86 -1.01
CA ARG A 20 -12.30 -13.82 -1.95
C ARG A 20 -11.94 -13.12 -3.26
N VAL A 21 -10.65 -12.95 -3.50
CA VAL A 21 -10.08 -12.31 -4.70
C VAL A 21 -8.95 -13.17 -5.28
N PRO A 22 -8.50 -12.92 -6.52
CA PRO A 22 -7.39 -13.66 -7.10
C PRO A 22 -6.10 -13.52 -6.26
N SER A 23 -5.48 -14.64 -5.95
CA SER A 23 -4.10 -14.67 -5.47
C SER A 23 -3.11 -14.64 -6.62
N SER A 24 -3.42 -15.30 -7.75
CA SER A 24 -2.62 -15.27 -8.97
C SER A 24 -3.41 -15.66 -10.20
N TYR A 25 -2.93 -15.23 -11.36
CA TYR A 25 -3.33 -15.69 -12.69
C TYR A 25 -2.20 -16.40 -13.40
N HIS A 26 -0.97 -16.00 -13.12
CA HIS A 26 0.26 -16.48 -13.71
C HIS A 26 1.25 -16.86 -12.61
N ASP A 27 2.43 -17.29 -13.01
CA ASP A 27 3.56 -17.41 -12.10
C ASP A 27 3.88 -16.04 -11.45
N ILE A 28 4.24 -16.05 -10.18
CA ILE A 28 4.49 -14.83 -9.40
C ILE A 28 5.56 -13.92 -10.05
N PHE A 29 6.57 -14.51 -10.69
CA PHE A 29 7.63 -13.74 -11.35
C PHE A 29 7.16 -13.13 -12.67
N GLU A 30 6.19 -13.72 -13.35
CA GLU A 30 5.55 -13.12 -14.52
C GLU A 30 4.70 -11.91 -14.13
N GLU A 31 3.92 -12.02 -13.06
CA GLU A 31 3.13 -10.89 -12.53
C GLU A 31 4.05 -9.79 -11.99
N TYR A 32 5.11 -10.17 -11.27
CA TYR A 32 6.16 -9.24 -10.84
C TYR A 32 6.77 -8.49 -12.02
N LYS A 33 7.15 -9.19 -13.08
CA LYS A 33 7.73 -8.58 -14.28
C LYS A 33 6.75 -7.59 -14.92
N ALA A 34 5.47 -7.95 -15.03
CA ALA A 34 4.46 -7.06 -15.59
C ALA A 34 4.34 -5.76 -14.79
N VAL A 35 4.29 -5.82 -13.46
CA VAL A 35 4.17 -4.61 -12.62
C VAL A 35 5.44 -3.76 -12.63
N ARG A 36 6.62 -4.35 -12.86
CA ARG A 36 7.90 -3.61 -12.88
C ARG A 36 8.28 -3.06 -14.25
N GLU A 37 7.85 -3.68 -15.33
CA GLU A 37 8.29 -3.34 -16.70
C GLU A 37 7.16 -2.80 -17.59
N ASN A 38 5.89 -3.15 -17.30
CA ASN A 38 4.76 -2.84 -18.15
C ASN A 38 3.57 -2.27 -17.35
N ALA A 39 2.56 -3.13 -17.13
CA ALA A 39 1.42 -2.85 -16.26
C ALA A 39 0.76 -4.18 -15.83
N LEU A 40 0.19 -4.17 -14.63
CA LEU A 40 -0.58 -5.27 -14.04
C LEU A 40 -1.95 -4.76 -13.62
N LEU A 41 -3.00 -5.49 -14.00
CA LEU A 41 -4.39 -5.24 -13.60
C LEU A 41 -4.79 -6.25 -12.53
N VAL A 42 -5.19 -5.77 -11.36
CA VAL A 42 -5.48 -6.59 -10.18
C VAL A 42 -6.84 -6.24 -9.57
N ASP A 43 -7.60 -7.24 -9.18
CA ASP A 43 -8.81 -7.04 -8.37
C ASP A 43 -8.42 -6.73 -6.93
N TYR A 44 -8.75 -5.51 -6.50
CA TYR A 44 -8.50 -4.98 -5.16
C TYR A 44 -9.74 -4.97 -4.27
N SER A 45 -10.79 -5.75 -4.62
CA SER A 45 -12.06 -5.79 -3.87
C SER A 45 -11.93 -6.38 -2.46
N HIS A 46 -10.73 -6.78 -2.03
CA HIS A 46 -10.42 -7.06 -0.63
C HIS A 46 -10.32 -5.77 0.21
N MET A 47 -10.12 -4.63 -0.44
CA MET A 47 -10.06 -3.34 0.21
C MET A 47 -11.45 -2.89 0.62
N SER A 48 -11.66 -2.65 1.91
CA SER A 48 -12.93 -2.13 2.41
C SER A 48 -13.12 -0.67 2.02
N ILE A 49 -14.36 -0.25 1.82
CA ILE A 49 -14.74 1.12 1.46
C ILE A 49 -15.85 1.58 2.39
N THR A 50 -15.53 2.47 3.31
CA THR A 50 -16.50 3.06 4.24
C THR A 50 -16.74 4.51 3.88
N SER A 51 -18.01 4.92 3.69
CA SER A 51 -18.37 6.33 3.52
C SER A 51 -18.83 6.94 4.83
N VAL A 52 -18.46 8.20 5.07
CA VAL A 52 -18.88 9.02 6.22
C VAL A 52 -19.31 10.36 5.67
N MET A 53 -20.62 10.59 5.54
CA MET A 53 -21.18 11.74 4.84
C MET A 53 -22.02 12.61 5.78
N GLY A 54 -21.89 13.92 5.67
CA GLY A 54 -22.58 14.94 6.46
C GLY A 54 -21.64 16.04 6.93
N ASP A 55 -22.20 17.14 7.40
CA ASP A 55 -21.46 18.36 7.76
C ASP A 55 -20.43 18.12 8.87
N ASP A 56 -20.73 17.25 9.82
CA ASP A 56 -19.83 16.93 10.94
C ASP A 56 -18.93 15.70 10.67
N ALA A 57 -18.92 15.18 9.45
CA ALA A 57 -18.07 14.03 9.07
C ALA A 57 -16.58 14.30 9.33
N TRP A 58 -16.14 15.54 9.13
CA TRP A 58 -14.76 15.96 9.39
C TRP A 58 -14.34 15.68 10.84
N ALA A 59 -15.09 16.12 11.81
CA ALA A 59 -14.74 15.96 13.23
C ALA A 59 -14.60 14.49 13.62
N LEU A 60 -15.52 13.65 13.12
CA LEU A 60 -15.53 12.22 13.37
C LEU A 60 -14.31 11.52 12.75
N VAL A 61 -14.08 11.74 11.46
CA VAL A 61 -12.96 11.09 10.72
C VAL A 61 -11.62 11.63 11.21
N ASN A 62 -11.51 12.95 11.45
CA ASN A 62 -10.27 13.54 11.93
C ASN A 62 -9.84 12.98 13.29
N TYR A 63 -10.76 12.74 14.21
CA TYR A 63 -10.42 12.13 15.50
C TYR A 63 -10.04 10.64 15.38
N MET A 64 -10.64 9.92 14.44
CA MET A 64 -10.37 8.49 14.24
C MET A 64 -8.95 8.21 13.73
N VAL A 65 -8.41 9.06 12.86
CA VAL A 65 -7.14 8.82 12.15
C VAL A 65 -5.99 9.67 12.69
N SER A 66 -4.76 9.19 12.57
CA SER A 66 -3.56 9.90 13.04
C SER A 66 -3.09 11.02 12.11
N ALA A 67 -3.50 11.01 10.84
CA ALA A 67 -3.24 12.11 9.91
C ALA A 67 -4.24 13.26 10.13
N ASP A 68 -3.85 14.46 9.73
CA ASP A 68 -4.72 15.63 9.78
C ASP A 68 -5.53 15.74 8.48
N VAL A 69 -6.82 15.39 8.53
CA VAL A 69 -7.70 15.47 7.36
C VAL A 69 -8.15 16.91 7.04
N SER A 70 -7.83 17.89 7.88
CA SER A 70 -8.11 19.31 7.59
C SER A 70 -7.25 19.88 6.46
N ILE A 71 -6.15 19.20 6.12
CA ILE A 71 -5.24 19.64 5.05
C ILE A 71 -5.66 19.18 3.66
N ILE A 72 -6.61 18.24 3.56
CA ILE A 72 -7.13 17.76 2.28
C ILE A 72 -8.46 18.42 1.94
N ARG A 73 -8.72 18.54 0.65
CA ARG A 73 -9.94 19.11 0.08
C ARG A 73 -10.63 18.07 -0.80
N ASP A 74 -11.79 18.43 -1.32
CA ASP A 74 -12.51 17.61 -2.30
C ASP A 74 -11.56 17.12 -3.42
N GLU A 75 -11.71 15.85 -3.78
CA GLU A 75 -10.86 15.12 -4.72
C GLU A 75 -9.42 14.87 -4.26
N GLN A 76 -9.10 15.13 -2.99
CA GLN A 76 -7.80 14.83 -2.39
C GLN A 76 -7.90 13.72 -1.36
N GLY A 77 -6.81 12.98 -1.20
CA GLY A 77 -6.68 11.93 -0.21
C GLY A 77 -5.42 12.06 0.64
N ILE A 78 -5.38 11.31 1.71
CA ILE A 78 -4.23 11.20 2.60
C ILE A 78 -4.12 9.76 3.11
N TYR A 79 -2.88 9.29 3.25
CA TYR A 79 -2.61 8.03 3.95
C TYR A 79 -2.53 8.26 5.46
N SER A 80 -3.11 7.37 6.23
CA SER A 80 -3.13 7.47 7.68
C SER A 80 -3.03 6.12 8.37
N LEU A 81 -2.55 6.15 9.59
CA LEU A 81 -2.70 5.05 10.54
C LEU A 81 -3.97 5.24 11.36
N LEU A 82 -4.60 4.12 11.72
CA LEU A 82 -5.55 4.03 12.82
C LEU A 82 -4.81 3.44 14.01
N LEU A 83 -4.82 4.13 15.13
CA LEU A 83 -4.12 3.71 16.35
C LEU A 83 -5.11 3.17 17.39
N ASN A 84 -4.60 2.33 18.26
CA ASN A 84 -5.25 1.96 19.51
C ASN A 84 -4.97 3.03 20.58
N ALA A 85 -5.70 2.99 21.69
CA ALA A 85 -5.50 3.92 22.80
C ALA A 85 -4.09 3.87 23.40
N ASP A 86 -3.37 2.76 23.25
CA ASP A 86 -1.98 2.57 23.68
C ASP A 86 -0.95 3.11 22.68
N GLY A 87 -1.39 3.74 21.58
CA GLY A 87 -0.53 4.26 20.51
C GLY A 87 -0.03 3.21 19.52
N GLY A 88 -0.36 1.95 19.71
CA GLY A 88 -0.04 0.88 18.78
C GLY A 88 -0.90 0.92 17.50
N ILE A 89 -0.34 0.49 16.39
CA ILE A 89 -1.04 0.45 15.11
C ILE A 89 -2.18 -0.57 15.17
N ARG A 90 -3.41 -0.12 14.89
CA ARG A 90 -4.58 -0.97 14.69
C ARG A 90 -4.69 -1.39 13.22
N GLY A 91 -4.44 -0.47 12.32
CA GLY A 91 -4.48 -0.65 10.89
C GLY A 91 -4.09 0.63 10.16
N ASP A 92 -4.26 0.61 8.84
CA ASP A 92 -3.99 1.75 7.98
C ASP A 92 -5.10 1.96 6.95
N ALA A 93 -5.21 3.18 6.47
CA ALA A 93 -6.20 3.53 5.47
C ALA A 93 -5.77 4.70 4.60
N TYR A 94 -6.37 4.80 3.42
CA TYR A 94 -6.51 6.06 2.71
C TYR A 94 -7.82 6.74 3.14
N VAL A 95 -7.76 8.03 3.38
CA VAL A 95 -8.93 8.88 3.60
C VAL A 95 -9.05 9.81 2.40
N LEU A 96 -10.15 9.71 1.65
CA LEU A 96 -10.43 10.55 0.50
C LEU A 96 -11.50 11.58 0.88
N CYS A 97 -11.22 12.86 0.67
CA CYS A 97 -12.18 13.93 0.88
C CYS A 97 -13.12 14.02 -0.33
N ALA A 98 -14.41 14.05 -0.09
CA ALA A 98 -15.46 14.26 -1.08
C ALA A 98 -16.26 15.51 -0.72
N ALA A 99 -17.08 16.03 -1.64
CA ALA A 99 -17.85 17.25 -1.44
C ALA A 99 -18.68 17.26 -0.15
N ASP A 100 -19.25 16.11 0.24
CA ASP A 100 -20.16 15.98 1.38
C ASP A 100 -19.59 15.12 2.53
N GLY A 101 -18.29 14.80 2.51
CA GLY A 101 -17.69 13.96 3.55
C GLY A 101 -16.44 13.21 3.11
N TYR A 102 -16.32 11.94 3.52
CA TYR A 102 -15.10 11.18 3.34
C TYR A 102 -15.38 9.72 2.94
N TYR A 103 -14.47 9.16 2.14
CA TYR A 103 -14.33 7.72 1.95
C TYR A 103 -13.08 7.23 2.67
N ILE A 104 -13.19 6.10 3.34
CA ILE A 104 -12.09 5.45 4.07
C ILE A 104 -11.87 4.09 3.43
N LEU A 105 -10.67 3.89 2.89
CA LEU A 105 -10.28 2.67 2.20
C LEU A 105 -9.18 1.94 2.98
N SER A 106 -9.40 0.68 3.34
CA SER A 106 -8.41 -0.12 4.07
C SER A 106 -8.23 -1.51 3.46
N GLU A 107 -6.98 -1.95 3.33
CA GLU A 107 -6.65 -3.31 2.87
C GLU A 107 -6.79 -4.36 3.98
N ASN A 108 -6.76 -3.94 5.24
CA ASN A 108 -6.59 -4.83 6.38
C ASN A 108 -7.60 -4.65 7.51
N LEU A 109 -8.44 -3.61 7.43
CA LEU A 109 -9.60 -3.44 8.30
C LEU A 109 -10.86 -3.59 7.45
N THR A 110 -11.80 -4.36 7.93
CA THR A 110 -13.13 -4.46 7.32
C THR A 110 -13.92 -3.17 7.55
N SER A 111 -14.90 -2.88 6.69
CA SER A 111 -15.81 -1.75 6.90
C SER A 111 -16.51 -1.84 8.26
N LYS A 112 -16.84 -3.07 8.72
CA LYS A 112 -17.40 -3.26 10.06
C LYS A 112 -16.44 -2.78 11.15
N GLU A 113 -15.17 -3.13 11.11
CA GLU A 113 -14.17 -2.69 12.10
C GLU A 113 -13.99 -1.18 12.08
N ILE A 114 -13.98 -0.55 10.89
CA ILE A 114 -13.91 0.91 10.74
C ILE A 114 -15.18 1.56 11.35
N ILE A 115 -16.36 1.03 11.04
CA ILE A 115 -17.64 1.51 11.58
C ILE A 115 -17.68 1.35 13.10
N ASP A 116 -17.17 0.26 13.64
CA ASP A 116 -17.09 0.04 15.09
C ASP A 116 -16.22 1.13 15.75
N VAL A 117 -15.07 1.49 15.16
CA VAL A 117 -14.22 2.61 15.64
C VAL A 117 -14.95 3.95 15.55
N LEU A 118 -15.61 4.24 14.42
CA LEU A 118 -16.39 5.47 14.26
C LEU A 118 -17.50 5.58 15.31
N ASN A 119 -18.17 4.47 15.61
CA ASN A 119 -19.19 4.43 16.68
C ASN A 119 -18.59 4.64 18.08
N GLU A 120 -17.38 4.14 18.34
CA GLU A 120 -16.63 4.46 19.58
C GLU A 120 -16.35 5.97 19.66
N VAL A 121 -15.91 6.60 18.55
CA VAL A 121 -15.66 8.05 18.49
C VAL A 121 -16.97 8.84 18.71
N LEU A 122 -18.11 8.39 18.20
CA LEU A 122 -19.40 9.03 18.40
C LEU A 122 -19.84 9.11 19.88
N THR A 123 -19.27 8.28 20.77
CA THR A 123 -19.46 8.42 22.21
C THR A 123 -18.91 9.74 22.77
N LYS A 124 -18.03 10.39 22.01
CA LYS A 124 -17.43 11.70 22.30
C LYS A 124 -18.03 12.83 21.46
N ALA A 125 -19.20 12.64 20.86
CA ALA A 125 -19.82 13.61 19.96
C ALA A 125 -19.93 15.02 20.58
N GLU A 126 -20.30 15.12 21.87
CA GLU A 126 -20.38 16.40 22.59
C GLU A 126 -18.98 17.07 22.73
N GLU A 127 -17.93 16.31 23.03
CA GLU A 127 -16.55 16.81 23.15
C GLU A 127 -16.02 17.28 21.80
N LEU A 128 -16.43 16.63 20.70
CA LEU A 128 -16.01 16.91 19.32
C LEU A 128 -16.93 17.92 18.62
N ASP A 129 -17.91 18.50 19.33
CA ASP A 129 -18.89 19.44 18.79
C ASP A 129 -19.68 18.90 17.57
N ILE A 130 -19.94 17.58 17.55
CA ILE A 130 -20.75 16.93 16.53
C ILE A 130 -22.22 17.18 16.85
N GLN A 131 -22.89 18.00 16.04
CA GLN A 131 -24.30 18.36 16.18
C GLN A 131 -25.21 17.43 15.39
N GLU A 132 -24.77 17.03 14.20
CA GLU A 132 -25.47 16.11 13.31
C GLU A 132 -24.63 14.86 13.08
N ILE A 133 -25.17 13.69 13.46
CA ILE A 133 -24.45 12.42 13.27
C ILE A 133 -24.32 12.13 11.78
N PRO A 134 -23.10 12.00 11.23
CA PRO A 134 -22.89 11.68 9.83
C PRO A 134 -23.49 10.32 9.45
N GLU A 135 -23.89 10.19 8.20
CA GLU A 135 -24.29 8.90 7.66
C GLU A 135 -23.07 8.04 7.40
N ILE A 136 -22.99 6.85 8.00
CA ILE A 136 -21.90 5.91 7.88
C ILE A 136 -22.37 4.64 7.16
N LYS A 137 -21.70 4.27 6.06
CA LYS A 137 -22.07 3.10 5.26
C LYS A 137 -20.86 2.29 4.82
N ALA A 138 -21.01 0.97 4.84
CA ALA A 138 -20.14 0.05 4.12
C ALA A 138 -20.55 0.05 2.63
N MET A 139 -19.68 0.53 1.75
CA MET A 139 -20.04 0.69 0.32
C MET A 139 -20.10 -0.65 -0.41
N GLU A 140 -19.47 -1.69 0.10
CA GLU A 140 -19.57 -3.06 -0.42
C GLU A 140 -21.01 -3.58 -0.35
N GLU A 141 -21.81 -3.15 0.64
CA GLU A 141 -23.23 -3.46 0.73
C GLU A 141 -24.05 -2.85 -0.41
N ASN A 142 -23.53 -1.79 -1.04
CA ASN A 142 -24.08 -1.17 -2.23
C ASN A 142 -23.45 -1.71 -3.53
N ASN A 143 -22.79 -2.86 -3.47
CA ASN A 143 -22.07 -3.48 -4.58
C ASN A 143 -20.95 -2.61 -5.17
N TRP A 144 -20.27 -1.84 -4.33
CA TRP A 144 -19.03 -1.18 -4.73
C TRP A 144 -17.84 -2.14 -4.59
N GLY A 145 -16.81 -1.87 -5.35
CA GLY A 145 -15.53 -2.56 -5.28
C GLY A 145 -14.41 -1.70 -5.82
N THR A 146 -13.27 -2.30 -6.04
CA THR A 146 -12.13 -1.57 -6.56
C THR A 146 -11.20 -2.50 -7.36
N ILE A 147 -10.59 -1.96 -8.40
CA ILE A 147 -9.52 -2.59 -9.18
C ILE A 147 -8.31 -1.67 -9.22
N MET A 148 -7.13 -2.24 -9.36
CA MET A 148 -5.85 -1.52 -9.44
C MET A 148 -5.19 -1.77 -10.77
N LEU A 149 -4.77 -0.70 -11.45
CA LEU A 149 -3.85 -0.76 -12.58
C LEU A 149 -2.51 -0.15 -12.14
N GLU A 150 -1.46 -0.96 -12.14
CA GLU A 150 -0.16 -0.58 -11.61
C GLU A 150 0.97 -0.95 -12.57
N GLY A 151 1.99 -0.10 -12.67
CA GLY A 151 3.20 -0.30 -13.46
C GLY A 151 3.69 0.96 -14.16
N PRO A 152 4.91 0.93 -14.74
CA PRO A 152 5.53 2.12 -15.37
C PRO A 152 4.72 2.71 -16.52
N TYR A 153 3.86 1.93 -17.17
CA TYR A 153 3.00 2.40 -18.27
C TYR A 153 1.50 2.40 -17.93
N ALA A 154 1.14 2.23 -16.67
CA ALA A 154 -0.25 2.33 -16.22
C ALA A 154 -0.86 3.70 -16.57
N TRP A 155 -0.07 4.80 -16.47
CA TRP A 155 -0.49 6.15 -16.85
C TRP A 155 -0.87 6.25 -18.33
N GLU A 156 -0.15 5.56 -19.22
CA GLU A 156 -0.40 5.64 -20.68
C GLU A 156 -1.68 4.88 -21.06
N ILE A 157 -1.91 3.72 -20.43
CA ILE A 157 -3.17 2.97 -20.59
C ILE A 157 -4.35 3.81 -20.07
N MET A 158 -4.21 4.45 -18.91
CA MET A 158 -5.26 5.30 -18.35
C MET A 158 -5.52 6.54 -19.20
N ALA A 159 -4.48 7.10 -19.81
CA ALA A 159 -4.62 8.24 -20.72
C ALA A 159 -5.42 7.88 -21.99
N GLU A 160 -5.37 6.64 -22.45
CA GLU A 160 -6.23 6.19 -23.56
C GLU A 160 -7.71 6.06 -23.16
N VAL A 161 -7.97 5.82 -21.87
CA VAL A 161 -9.34 5.69 -21.34
C VAL A 161 -9.94 7.06 -21.03
N TYR A 162 -9.20 7.94 -20.35
CA TYR A 162 -9.71 9.19 -19.75
C TYR A 162 -9.04 10.45 -20.29
N GLY A 163 -8.13 10.31 -21.26
CA GLY A 163 -7.43 11.45 -21.84
C GLY A 163 -6.23 11.95 -21.00
N PHE A 164 -5.68 13.09 -21.43
CA PHE A 164 -4.45 13.62 -20.85
C PHE A 164 -4.56 14.10 -19.39
N ASP A 165 -5.76 14.39 -18.91
CA ASP A 165 -5.98 14.86 -17.54
C ASP A 165 -5.47 13.86 -16.51
N ILE A 166 -5.52 12.56 -16.84
CA ILE A 166 -4.99 11.49 -15.98
C ILE A 166 -3.48 11.61 -15.72
N ILE A 167 -2.72 12.16 -16.68
CA ILE A 167 -1.27 12.35 -16.56
C ILE A 167 -0.95 13.45 -15.54
N GLY A 168 -1.80 14.48 -15.51
CA GLY A 168 -1.68 15.62 -14.59
C GLY A 168 -2.22 15.34 -13.18
N LEU A 169 -2.92 14.23 -12.96
CA LEU A 169 -3.50 13.90 -11.66
C LEU A 169 -2.38 13.71 -10.61
N PRO A 170 -2.32 14.52 -9.54
CA PRO A 170 -1.30 14.39 -8.52
C PRO A 170 -1.44 13.10 -7.71
N TYR A 171 -0.34 12.66 -7.09
CA TYR A 171 -0.33 11.54 -6.17
C TYR A 171 -1.22 11.85 -4.94
N TYR A 172 -2.05 10.90 -4.56
CA TYR A 172 -3.11 11.02 -3.54
C TYR A 172 -4.29 11.93 -3.94
N GLU A 173 -4.43 12.30 -5.20
CA GLU A 173 -5.66 12.90 -5.70
C GLU A 173 -6.47 11.90 -6.52
N TYR A 174 -7.76 12.14 -6.62
CA TYR A 174 -8.64 11.36 -7.46
C TYR A 174 -9.50 12.26 -8.34
N MET A 175 -10.05 11.70 -9.39
CA MET A 175 -11.02 12.34 -10.25
C MET A 175 -12.29 11.49 -10.33
N ASN A 176 -13.43 12.14 -10.32
CA ASN A 176 -14.69 11.51 -10.63
C ASN A 176 -14.86 11.44 -12.15
N THR A 177 -15.36 10.33 -12.65
CA THR A 177 -15.51 10.08 -14.08
C THR A 177 -16.99 10.01 -14.48
N ASP A 178 -17.29 10.23 -15.77
CA ASP A 178 -18.66 10.17 -16.30
C ASP A 178 -19.30 8.78 -16.20
N ASP A 179 -18.50 7.74 -16.05
CA ASP A 179 -18.92 6.35 -15.86
C ASP A 179 -19.05 5.94 -14.37
N GLU A 180 -19.19 6.90 -13.49
CA GLU A 180 -19.44 6.72 -12.05
C GLU A 180 -18.28 6.03 -11.28
N LEU A 181 -17.06 6.14 -11.77
CA LEU A 181 -15.86 5.69 -11.07
C LEU A 181 -15.10 6.86 -10.45
N MET A 182 -14.46 6.61 -9.33
CA MET A 182 -13.37 7.44 -8.82
C MET A 182 -12.05 6.83 -9.28
N VAL A 183 -11.21 7.60 -9.95
CA VAL A 183 -9.86 7.19 -10.35
C VAL A 183 -8.87 7.85 -9.39
N PHE A 184 -8.37 7.09 -8.45
CA PHE A 184 -7.47 7.54 -7.39
C PHE A 184 -6.02 7.20 -7.73
N ARG A 185 -5.18 8.21 -7.86
CA ARG A 185 -3.75 8.01 -8.06
C ARG A 185 -3.05 7.70 -6.74
N CYS A 186 -2.72 6.46 -6.54
CA CYS A 186 -2.10 5.95 -5.33
C CYS A 186 -1.07 4.86 -5.65
N GLY A 187 -0.70 4.06 -4.71
CA GLY A 187 0.16 2.90 -4.86
C GLY A 187 1.18 2.82 -3.72
N LYS A 188 1.68 1.63 -3.49
CA LYS A 188 2.54 1.30 -2.35
C LYS A 188 3.85 0.62 -2.78
N HIS A 189 4.02 0.39 -4.09
CA HIS A 189 5.09 -0.45 -4.60
C HIS A 189 6.11 0.32 -5.45
N GLY A 190 6.00 1.66 -5.46
CA GLY A 190 6.92 2.56 -6.16
C GLY A 190 6.66 2.72 -7.65
N GLU A 191 5.57 2.18 -8.18
CA GLU A 191 5.15 2.30 -9.57
C GLU A 191 4.00 3.30 -9.74
N PHE A 192 3.75 3.76 -10.97
CA PHE A 192 2.48 4.42 -11.26
C PHE A 192 1.33 3.47 -10.95
N ALA A 193 0.36 3.94 -10.18
CA ALA A 193 -0.80 3.13 -9.83
C ALA A 193 -2.07 3.99 -9.78
N TYR A 194 -3.13 3.43 -10.34
CA TYR A 194 -4.45 4.01 -10.38
C TYR A 194 -5.45 2.99 -9.84
N GLN A 195 -6.11 3.38 -8.76
CA GLN A 195 -7.19 2.59 -8.18
C GLN A 195 -8.52 3.12 -8.69
N LEU A 196 -9.30 2.26 -9.34
CA LEU A 196 -10.62 2.58 -9.84
C LEU A 196 -11.63 2.04 -8.83
N ILE A 197 -12.48 2.92 -8.31
CA ILE A 197 -13.38 2.65 -7.18
C ILE A 197 -14.79 2.99 -7.62
N GLY A 198 -15.76 2.10 -7.40
CA GLY A 198 -17.15 2.36 -7.74
C GLY A 198 -18.00 1.10 -7.89
N PRO A 199 -19.16 1.20 -8.57
CA PRO A 199 -20.07 0.08 -8.75
C PRO A 199 -19.43 -1.11 -9.46
N GLN A 200 -19.61 -2.31 -8.95
CA GLN A 200 -19.02 -3.53 -9.53
C GLN A 200 -19.41 -3.76 -10.99
N ALA A 201 -20.61 -3.39 -11.40
CA ALA A 201 -21.04 -3.53 -12.79
C ALA A 201 -20.18 -2.67 -13.73
N THR A 202 -19.87 -1.43 -13.33
CA THR A 202 -18.99 -0.54 -14.08
C THR A 202 -17.56 -1.05 -14.07
N LEU A 203 -17.08 -1.55 -12.93
CA LEU A 203 -15.74 -2.14 -12.81
C LEU A 203 -15.55 -3.37 -13.71
N VAL A 204 -16.56 -4.21 -13.88
CA VAL A 204 -16.52 -5.35 -14.82
C VAL A 204 -16.33 -4.85 -16.27
N THR A 205 -17.08 -3.82 -16.66
CA THR A 205 -16.94 -3.21 -17.99
C THR A 205 -15.57 -2.60 -18.19
N MET A 206 -15.08 -1.88 -17.17
CA MET A 206 -13.76 -1.24 -17.19
C MET A 206 -12.63 -2.28 -17.21
N TRP A 207 -12.75 -3.37 -16.46
CA TRP A 207 -11.79 -4.48 -16.49
C TRP A 207 -11.58 -5.01 -17.90
N MET A 208 -12.68 -5.31 -18.62
CA MET A 208 -12.60 -5.79 -20.01
C MET A 208 -12.00 -4.72 -20.95
N LYS A 209 -12.39 -3.47 -20.79
CA LYS A 209 -11.85 -2.34 -21.57
C LYS A 209 -10.33 -2.17 -21.36
N LEU A 210 -9.88 -2.26 -20.11
CA LEU A 210 -8.46 -2.17 -19.77
C LEU A 210 -7.67 -3.35 -20.34
N GLN A 211 -8.22 -4.56 -20.34
CA GLN A 211 -7.59 -5.71 -20.97
C GLN A 211 -7.46 -5.53 -22.49
N GLU A 212 -8.49 -5.01 -23.17
CA GLU A 212 -8.45 -4.75 -24.60
C GLU A 212 -7.41 -3.68 -24.95
N ILE A 213 -7.45 -2.51 -24.31
CA ILE A 213 -6.50 -1.42 -24.54
C ILE A 213 -5.08 -1.85 -24.12
N GLY A 214 -4.96 -2.51 -22.99
CA GLY A 214 -3.70 -2.91 -22.39
C GLY A 214 -2.92 -3.95 -23.17
N ALA A 215 -3.56 -4.66 -24.09
CA ALA A 215 -2.90 -5.73 -24.87
C ALA A 215 -1.63 -5.25 -25.59
N LYS A 216 -1.65 -4.07 -26.19
CA LYS A 216 -0.48 -3.48 -26.88
C LYS A 216 0.61 -2.98 -25.91
N TYR A 217 0.30 -2.86 -24.62
CA TYR A 217 1.25 -2.54 -23.54
C TYR A 217 1.79 -3.79 -22.84
N LEU A 218 1.44 -4.98 -23.31
CA LEU A 218 1.71 -6.25 -22.65
C LEU A 218 1.13 -6.32 -21.22
N LEU A 219 0.01 -5.63 -20.99
CA LEU A 219 -0.74 -5.69 -19.73
C LEU A 219 -1.04 -7.16 -19.39
N LYS A 220 -0.76 -7.53 -18.14
CA LYS A 220 -1.21 -8.80 -17.58
C LYS A 220 -2.31 -8.57 -16.53
N THR A 221 -3.16 -9.55 -16.37
CA THR A 221 -3.98 -9.68 -15.17
C THR A 221 -3.21 -10.45 -14.13
N GLY A 222 -3.31 -10.03 -12.88
CA GLY A 222 -2.63 -10.65 -11.76
C GLY A 222 -3.52 -10.80 -10.53
N GLY A 223 -2.99 -11.50 -9.56
CA GLY A 223 -3.55 -11.59 -8.22
C GLY A 223 -2.66 -10.88 -7.21
N LEU A 224 -2.92 -11.07 -5.92
CA LEU A 224 -2.23 -10.33 -4.86
C LEU A 224 -0.88 -10.93 -4.43
N ASP A 225 -0.54 -12.13 -4.91
CA ASP A 225 0.68 -12.84 -4.46
C ASP A 225 1.99 -12.13 -4.86
N TYR A 226 2.02 -11.38 -6.00
CA TYR A 226 3.21 -10.62 -6.39
C TYR A 226 3.65 -9.62 -5.31
N GLN A 227 2.72 -9.18 -4.46
CA GLN A 227 2.99 -8.24 -3.38
C GLN A 227 4.01 -8.78 -2.38
N ARG A 228 4.15 -10.10 -2.26
CA ARG A 228 5.18 -10.73 -1.41
C ARG A 228 6.60 -10.35 -1.84
N LEU A 229 6.81 -10.05 -3.11
CA LEU A 229 8.09 -9.61 -3.66
C LEU A 229 8.23 -8.09 -3.59
N VAL A 230 7.27 -7.38 -4.15
CA VAL A 230 7.37 -5.91 -4.29
C VAL A 230 7.32 -5.17 -2.97
N ARG A 231 6.64 -5.70 -1.94
CA ARG A 231 6.58 -5.10 -0.60
C ARG A 231 7.81 -5.36 0.27
N VAL A 232 8.74 -6.20 -0.16
CA VAL A 232 10.07 -6.25 0.44
C VAL A 232 11.01 -5.29 -0.27
N GLU A 233 10.92 -5.17 -1.59
CA GLU A 233 11.72 -4.23 -2.38
C GLU A 233 11.41 -2.76 -2.06
N ASN A 234 10.12 -2.42 -1.93
CA ASN A 234 9.58 -1.11 -1.55
C ASN A 234 8.79 -1.24 -0.25
N PRO A 235 9.45 -1.41 0.90
CA PRO A 235 8.75 -1.51 2.16
C PRO A 235 8.21 -0.14 2.57
N GLY A 236 6.96 -0.08 2.90
CA GLY A 236 6.33 1.09 3.49
C GLY A 236 5.60 0.67 4.74
N TRP A 237 4.58 -0.10 4.56
CA TRP A 237 3.75 -0.64 5.61
C TRP A 237 3.13 -1.94 5.08
N ASP A 238 2.97 -2.86 5.98
CA ASP A 238 2.50 -4.20 5.69
C ASP A 238 1.85 -4.75 6.94
N GLU A 239 0.62 -5.20 6.82
CA GLU A 239 -0.14 -5.75 7.92
C GLU A 239 0.62 -6.87 8.66
N SER A 240 1.36 -7.70 7.92
CA SER A 240 2.13 -8.79 8.51
C SER A 240 3.19 -8.32 9.50
N LEU A 241 3.71 -7.11 9.36
CA LEU A 241 4.70 -6.54 10.27
C LEU A 241 4.06 -6.16 11.61
N TYR A 242 3.00 -5.35 11.60
CA TYR A 242 2.41 -4.88 12.85
C TYR A 242 1.48 -5.90 13.52
N ASN A 243 0.95 -6.87 12.82
CA ASN A 243 0.18 -7.94 13.45
C ASN A 243 1.05 -9.01 14.08
N ASN A 244 2.23 -9.30 13.51
CA ASN A 244 3.05 -10.44 13.93
C ASN A 244 4.30 -10.06 14.74
N TYR A 245 4.82 -8.83 14.61
CA TYR A 245 6.12 -8.46 15.16
C TYR A 245 6.11 -7.26 16.08
N SER A 246 5.55 -6.13 15.68
CA SER A 246 5.44 -4.93 16.47
C SER A 246 4.25 -4.08 16.03
N ARG A 247 3.56 -3.48 16.99
CA ARG A 247 2.54 -2.45 16.72
C ARG A 247 3.04 -1.05 17.01
N ASN A 248 4.28 -0.92 17.47
CA ASN A 248 4.87 0.38 17.77
C ASN A 248 5.26 1.09 16.46
N PRO A 249 4.62 2.20 16.09
CA PRO A 249 4.93 2.90 14.85
C PRO A 249 6.36 3.47 14.83
N VAL A 250 6.99 3.69 15.99
CA VAL A 250 8.38 4.15 16.08
C VAL A 250 9.35 3.02 15.73
N GLU A 251 9.11 1.78 16.21
CA GLU A 251 9.89 0.60 15.81
C GLU A 251 9.77 0.30 14.32
N LEU A 252 8.56 0.43 13.76
CA LEU A 252 8.29 0.19 12.35
C LEU A 252 8.65 1.37 11.42
N GLN A 253 9.16 2.46 11.99
CA GLN A 253 9.53 3.69 11.28
C GLN A 253 8.36 4.28 10.46
N MET A 254 7.15 4.26 11.03
CA MET A 254 5.91 4.76 10.41
C MET A 254 5.46 6.11 10.98
N GLN A 255 6.32 6.84 11.72
CA GLN A 255 6.01 8.13 12.32
C GLN A 255 5.61 9.20 11.28
N TRP A 256 6.07 9.04 10.04
CA TRP A 256 5.74 9.93 8.93
C TRP A 256 4.23 9.97 8.62
N ALA A 257 3.47 8.94 9.02
CA ALA A 257 2.01 8.87 8.83
C ALA A 257 1.23 9.42 10.05
N ILE A 258 1.91 10.04 11.02
CA ILE A 258 1.31 10.59 12.24
C ILE A 258 1.53 12.09 12.28
N GLN A 259 0.45 12.85 12.40
CA GLN A 259 0.50 14.30 12.54
C GLN A 259 0.47 14.68 14.02
N TYR A 260 1.65 14.80 14.64
CA TYR A 260 1.79 15.04 16.08
C TYR A 260 1.29 16.41 16.56
N ASP A 261 1.30 17.44 15.72
CA ASP A 261 0.82 18.78 16.02
C ASP A 261 -0.70 18.97 15.84
N LYS A 262 -1.40 17.95 15.36
CA LYS A 262 -2.86 17.89 15.35
C LYS A 262 -3.43 17.94 16.78
N GLU A 263 -4.59 18.57 16.97
CA GLU A 263 -5.15 18.83 18.29
C GLU A 263 -5.37 17.54 19.11
N ASP A 264 -6.10 16.57 18.58
CA ASP A 264 -6.31 15.26 19.22
C ASP A 264 -6.69 14.18 18.21
N PHE A 265 -6.42 12.92 18.57
CA PHE A 265 -6.84 11.72 17.87
C PHE A 265 -6.68 10.48 18.77
N ILE A 266 -7.25 9.35 18.36
CA ILE A 266 -7.14 8.10 19.13
C ILE A 266 -5.68 7.72 19.31
N GLY A 267 -5.25 7.58 20.58
CA GLY A 267 -3.89 7.14 20.93
C GLY A 267 -2.82 8.23 20.87
N LYS A 268 -3.18 9.52 20.65
CA LYS A 268 -2.21 10.61 20.54
C LYS A 268 -1.24 10.65 21.69
N SER A 269 -1.71 10.80 22.94
CA SER A 269 -0.81 10.91 24.10
C SER A 269 0.12 9.70 24.25
N ALA A 270 -0.36 8.51 23.93
CA ALA A 270 0.41 7.29 24.01
C ALA A 270 1.49 7.24 22.91
N VAL A 271 1.17 7.61 21.67
CA VAL A 271 2.17 7.59 20.58
C VAL A 271 3.19 8.72 20.72
N GLU A 272 2.82 9.86 21.29
CA GLU A 272 3.77 10.92 21.66
C GLU A 272 4.76 10.42 22.71
N GLU A 273 4.30 9.67 23.72
CA GLU A 273 5.17 9.07 24.73
C GLU A 273 6.08 8.00 24.11
N LEU A 274 5.57 7.14 23.23
CA LEU A 274 6.38 6.18 22.48
C LEU A 274 7.46 6.89 21.66
N SER A 275 7.12 7.96 20.97
CA SER A 275 8.06 8.76 20.20
C SER A 275 9.12 9.44 21.06
N ARG A 276 8.72 9.98 22.22
CA ARG A 276 9.63 10.62 23.17
C ARG A 276 10.59 9.63 23.83
N LYS A 277 10.12 8.43 24.15
CA LYS A 277 10.92 7.35 24.72
C LYS A 277 11.92 6.80 23.70
N GLY A 278 11.58 6.82 22.41
CA GLY A 278 12.33 6.17 21.35
C GLY A 278 12.03 4.68 21.26
N ALA A 279 12.57 4.05 20.24
CA ALA A 279 12.41 2.63 20.01
C ALA A 279 13.62 1.84 20.52
N GLU A 280 13.38 0.67 21.10
CA GLU A 280 14.45 -0.28 21.47
C GLU A 280 14.99 -1.01 20.23
N ARG A 281 14.14 -1.19 19.23
CA ARG A 281 14.45 -1.84 17.95
C ARG A 281 13.93 -0.97 16.82
N LYS A 282 14.50 -1.14 15.61
CA LYS A 282 14.01 -0.48 14.40
C LYS A 282 13.95 -1.45 13.23
N LEU A 283 12.96 -1.26 12.39
CA LEU A 283 12.82 -1.96 11.12
C LEU A 283 13.85 -1.38 10.13
N VAL A 284 14.72 -2.25 9.61
CA VAL A 284 15.75 -1.89 8.63
C VAL A 284 15.80 -2.91 7.49
N GLY A 285 16.30 -2.49 6.34
CA GLY A 285 16.67 -3.40 5.27
C GLY A 285 17.97 -4.13 5.60
N ILE A 286 18.06 -5.40 5.25
CA ILE A 286 19.27 -6.23 5.35
C ILE A 286 19.37 -7.17 4.15
N ALA A 287 20.57 -7.40 3.68
CA ALA A 287 20.81 -8.34 2.59
C ALA A 287 22.14 -9.09 2.80
N PRO A 288 22.27 -10.33 2.31
CA PRO A 288 23.51 -11.08 2.34
C PRO A 288 24.58 -10.37 1.50
N ASP A 289 25.84 -10.48 1.93
CA ASP A 289 26.98 -9.93 1.19
C ASP A 289 27.25 -10.70 -0.12
N VAL A 290 26.93 -11.99 -0.11
CA VAL A 290 27.06 -12.90 -1.27
C VAL A 290 25.76 -13.66 -1.42
N GLY A 291 25.45 -14.12 -2.64
CA GLY A 291 24.24 -14.87 -2.92
C GLY A 291 24.05 -16.04 -1.94
N CYS A 292 22.87 -16.14 -1.38
CA CYS A 292 22.46 -17.22 -0.49
C CYS A 292 21.30 -18.02 -1.09
N SER A 293 21.06 -19.21 -0.57
CA SER A 293 20.01 -20.10 -1.08
C SER A 293 18.61 -19.69 -0.61
N HIS A 294 18.51 -19.18 0.60
CA HIS A 294 17.21 -18.85 1.22
C HIS A 294 17.38 -18.08 2.52
N ILE A 295 16.40 -17.18 2.80
CA ILE A 295 16.23 -16.48 4.07
C ILE A 295 14.76 -16.58 4.44
N ASP A 296 14.47 -16.97 5.67
CA ASP A 296 13.10 -17.06 6.19
C ASP A 296 12.78 -15.96 7.22
N SER A 297 11.49 -15.70 7.38
CA SER A 297 11.01 -14.95 8.55
C SER A 297 11.35 -15.71 9.83
N ASN A 298 11.75 -14.96 10.86
CA ASN A 298 12.25 -15.45 12.15
C ASN A 298 13.70 -16.00 12.15
N ASP A 299 14.42 -15.97 11.02
CA ASP A 299 15.86 -16.17 11.04
C ASP A 299 16.52 -15.10 11.94
N LEU A 300 17.52 -15.52 12.73
CA LEU A 300 18.14 -14.64 13.71
C LEU A 300 19.21 -13.76 13.07
N VAL A 301 19.24 -12.49 13.44
CA VAL A 301 20.30 -11.54 13.06
C VAL A 301 21.29 -11.43 14.23
N MET A 302 22.57 -11.67 13.94
CA MET A 302 23.63 -11.78 14.92
C MET A 302 24.74 -10.77 14.65
N VAL A 303 25.41 -10.31 15.73
CA VAL A 303 26.68 -9.56 15.69
C VAL A 303 27.61 -10.18 16.72
N ASN A 304 28.80 -10.60 16.32
CA ASN A 304 29.79 -11.23 17.21
C ASN A 304 29.24 -12.37 18.08
N GLY A 305 28.34 -13.18 17.52
CA GLY A 305 27.73 -14.30 18.23
C GLY A 305 26.57 -13.93 19.18
N HIS A 306 26.18 -12.66 19.26
CA HIS A 306 25.04 -12.19 20.02
C HIS A 306 23.86 -11.89 19.10
N GLN A 307 22.67 -12.34 19.47
CA GLN A 307 21.45 -11.98 18.76
C GLN A 307 21.15 -10.50 18.98
N VAL A 308 21.01 -9.77 17.86
CA VAL A 308 20.68 -8.33 17.83
C VAL A 308 19.39 -8.03 17.08
N GLY A 309 18.75 -9.04 16.53
CA GLY A 309 17.49 -8.86 15.80
C GLY A 309 16.92 -10.15 15.21
N VAL A 310 15.90 -9.97 14.41
CA VAL A 310 15.17 -11.05 13.75
C VAL A 310 14.71 -10.60 12.36
N ILE A 311 14.76 -11.50 11.38
CA ILE A 311 14.17 -11.29 10.06
C ILE A 311 12.65 -11.32 10.21
N VAL A 312 11.98 -10.27 9.75
CA VAL A 312 10.52 -10.19 9.81
C VAL A 312 9.87 -10.50 8.47
N LYS A 313 10.56 -10.21 7.37
CA LYS A 313 10.10 -10.51 6.02
C LYS A 313 11.29 -10.67 5.09
N ALA A 314 11.25 -11.64 4.20
CA ALA A 314 12.29 -11.86 3.21
C ALA A 314 11.70 -12.27 1.86
N ALA A 315 12.40 -11.96 0.78
CA ALA A 315 12.06 -12.40 -0.56
C ALA A 315 13.30 -12.44 -1.45
N TYR A 316 13.26 -13.30 -2.47
CA TYR A 316 14.17 -13.20 -3.59
C TYR A 316 13.71 -12.03 -4.49
N SER A 317 14.56 -11.03 -4.66
CA SER A 317 14.27 -9.90 -5.55
C SER A 317 14.77 -10.22 -6.96
N PRO A 318 13.87 -10.31 -7.95
CA PRO A 318 14.31 -10.51 -9.34
C PRO A 318 15.12 -9.33 -9.88
N ALA A 319 14.82 -8.10 -9.46
CA ALA A 319 15.55 -6.90 -9.85
C ALA A 319 16.98 -6.89 -9.32
N LYS A 320 17.18 -7.39 -8.08
CA LYS A 320 18.51 -7.50 -7.46
C LYS A 320 19.21 -8.80 -7.76
N GLN A 321 18.49 -9.82 -8.22
CA GLN A 321 18.98 -11.19 -8.45
C GLN A 321 19.58 -11.84 -7.20
N HIS A 322 19.11 -11.44 -6.02
CA HIS A 322 19.48 -12.04 -4.74
C HIS A 322 18.40 -11.85 -3.69
N TRP A 323 18.53 -12.54 -2.57
CA TRP A 323 17.66 -12.35 -1.41
C TRP A 323 17.84 -10.99 -0.76
N ILE A 324 16.74 -10.40 -0.35
CA ILE A 324 16.65 -9.19 0.48
C ILE A 324 15.69 -9.44 1.63
N ALA A 325 15.85 -8.73 2.71
CA ALA A 325 15.01 -8.90 3.88
C ALA A 325 14.79 -7.60 4.64
N LEU A 326 13.72 -7.58 5.41
CA LEU A 326 13.46 -6.61 6.47
C LEU A 326 13.72 -7.27 7.80
N ALA A 327 14.38 -6.58 8.71
CA ALA A 327 14.69 -7.07 10.04
C ALA A 327 14.34 -6.03 11.10
N LEU A 328 13.83 -6.49 12.25
CA LEU A 328 13.77 -5.70 13.46
C LEU A 328 15.09 -5.92 14.20
N ILE A 329 15.90 -4.87 14.30
CA ILE A 329 17.25 -4.89 14.87
C ILE A 329 17.33 -3.91 16.03
N ASP A 330 18.08 -4.26 17.09
CA ASP A 330 18.34 -3.38 18.24
C ASP A 330 18.80 -2.01 17.75
N GLU A 331 18.27 -0.96 18.31
CA GLU A 331 18.39 0.41 17.83
C GLU A 331 19.85 0.84 17.59
N CYS A 332 20.77 0.46 18.47
CA CYS A 332 22.18 0.81 18.37
C CYS A 332 22.90 0.21 17.13
N TYR A 333 22.33 -0.82 16.52
CA TYR A 333 22.82 -1.45 15.28
C TYR A 333 21.97 -1.11 14.05
N ALA A 334 20.85 -0.43 14.23
CA ALA A 334 19.84 -0.19 13.19
C ALA A 334 20.17 1.00 12.29
N LEU A 335 21.39 1.04 11.79
CA LEU A 335 21.88 2.01 10.81
C LEU A 335 22.03 1.33 9.44
N ALA A 336 21.86 2.09 8.39
CA ALA A 336 22.01 1.59 7.03
C ALA A 336 23.50 1.44 6.64
N ASP A 337 23.76 0.54 5.72
CA ASP A 337 25.08 0.32 5.11
C ASP A 337 26.18 -0.17 6.07
N ILE A 338 25.78 -0.84 7.14
CA ILE A 338 26.68 -1.42 8.14
C ILE A 338 26.90 -2.90 7.85
N SER A 339 28.16 -3.30 7.76
CA SER A 339 28.60 -4.70 7.63
C SER A 339 28.87 -5.33 9.01
N GLY A 340 29.07 -6.64 9.01
CA GLY A 340 29.44 -7.40 10.21
C GLY A 340 28.28 -8.12 10.88
N PHE A 341 27.13 -8.16 10.21
CA PHE A 341 26.04 -9.03 10.62
C PHE A 341 26.19 -10.43 10.07
N THR A 342 25.61 -11.40 10.75
CA THR A 342 25.31 -12.72 10.21
C THR A 342 23.82 -13.02 10.38
N ILE A 343 23.25 -13.74 9.41
CA ILE A 343 21.89 -14.27 9.49
C ILE A 343 22.01 -15.78 9.69
N GLN A 344 21.39 -16.29 10.75
CA GLN A 344 21.33 -17.73 11.01
C GLN A 344 20.13 -18.31 10.28
N THR A 345 20.40 -19.00 9.17
CA THR A 345 19.37 -19.67 8.37
C THR A 345 19.37 -21.17 8.63
N VAL A 346 18.34 -21.87 8.15
CA VAL A 346 18.29 -23.35 8.19
C VAL A 346 19.44 -24.00 7.44
N ASN A 347 20.08 -23.29 6.50
CA ASN A 347 21.20 -23.77 5.69
C ASN A 347 22.58 -23.33 6.22
N GLY A 348 22.62 -22.68 7.39
CA GLY A 348 23.84 -22.18 8.03
C GLY A 348 23.87 -20.65 8.16
N GLU A 349 25.00 -20.14 8.63
CA GLU A 349 25.21 -18.71 8.79
C GLU A 349 25.65 -18.07 7.49
N ILE A 350 25.11 -16.91 7.19
CA ILE A 350 25.47 -16.07 6.04
C ILE A 350 25.84 -14.67 6.52
N THR A 351 26.91 -14.11 5.97
CA THR A 351 27.28 -12.72 6.23
C THR A 351 26.32 -11.78 5.53
N ALA A 352 26.02 -10.67 6.21
CA ALA A 352 25.06 -9.70 5.72
C ALA A 352 25.43 -8.28 6.13
N LYS A 353 24.82 -7.31 5.44
CA LYS A 353 24.87 -5.91 5.82
C LYS A 353 23.50 -5.28 5.79
N THR A 354 23.30 -4.28 6.62
CA THR A 354 22.09 -3.44 6.54
C THR A 354 22.11 -2.60 5.27
N GLN A 355 20.94 -2.30 4.75
CA GLN A 355 20.78 -1.51 3.52
C GLN A 355 19.67 -0.48 3.70
N ASN A 356 19.78 0.62 2.96
CA ASN A 356 18.69 1.57 2.80
C ASN A 356 17.50 0.92 2.07
N VAL A 357 16.32 1.37 2.40
CA VAL A 357 15.09 1.05 1.69
C VAL A 357 14.59 2.32 0.98
N PRO A 358 13.95 2.20 -0.19
CA PRO A 358 13.70 0.97 -0.95
C PRO A 358 14.97 0.30 -1.48
N PHE A 359 14.93 -1.02 -1.67
CA PHE A 359 16.08 -1.78 -2.17
C PHE A 359 16.37 -1.57 -3.65
N ILE A 360 15.36 -1.14 -4.40
CA ILE A 360 15.43 -0.92 -5.85
C ILE A 360 15.07 0.51 -6.21
N TYR A 361 15.50 0.91 -7.39
CA TYR A 361 15.08 2.16 -8.02
C TYR A 361 14.04 1.83 -9.08
N ASN A 362 12.79 2.23 -8.83
CA ASN A 362 11.66 1.86 -9.68
C ASN A 362 11.72 2.58 -11.04
N LEU A 363 11.38 1.85 -12.11
CA LEU A 363 11.34 2.40 -13.47
C LEU A 363 10.37 3.59 -13.59
N SER A 364 9.24 3.55 -12.89
CA SER A 364 8.25 4.63 -12.87
C SER A 364 8.81 5.98 -12.42
N LEU A 365 9.88 6.00 -11.60
CA LEU A 365 10.55 7.25 -11.20
C LEU A 365 11.32 7.90 -12.35
N LEU A 366 11.67 7.13 -13.37
CA LEU A 366 12.42 7.57 -14.54
C LEU A 366 11.52 7.87 -15.74
N VAL A 367 10.31 7.31 -15.74
CA VAL A 367 9.36 7.51 -16.84
C VAL A 367 8.82 8.94 -16.82
N ASN A 368 8.99 9.65 -17.94
CA ASN A 368 8.43 10.97 -18.16
C ASN A 368 7.44 10.91 -19.34
N PRO A 369 6.14 11.12 -19.11
CA PRO A 369 5.11 11.03 -20.16
C PRO A 369 5.32 11.93 -21.39
N THR A 370 6.14 12.97 -21.26
CA THR A 370 6.41 13.88 -22.40
C THR A 370 7.41 13.29 -23.41
N ILE A 371 8.32 12.44 -22.97
CA ILE A 371 9.42 11.87 -23.78
C ILE A 371 9.39 10.36 -23.88
N HIS A 372 8.66 9.68 -23.01
CA HIS A 372 8.56 8.22 -23.00
C HIS A 372 7.18 7.77 -23.45
N SER A 373 7.09 6.64 -24.12
CA SER A 373 5.87 5.93 -24.45
C SER A 373 6.18 4.48 -24.75
N TYR A 374 5.30 3.59 -24.40
CA TYR A 374 5.44 2.17 -24.76
C TYR A 374 5.06 1.89 -26.21
N VAL A 375 4.12 2.66 -26.76
CA VAL A 375 3.50 2.41 -28.08
C VAL A 375 3.89 3.42 -29.15
N ASP A 376 4.28 4.64 -28.78
CA ASP A 376 4.70 5.67 -29.73
C ASP A 376 6.18 5.47 -30.11
N GLU A 377 6.42 5.00 -31.33
CA GLU A 377 7.77 4.74 -31.86
C GLU A 377 8.67 5.99 -31.97
N LEU A 378 8.10 7.19 -31.90
CA LEU A 378 8.84 8.45 -31.89
C LEU A 378 9.39 8.84 -30.51
N LYS A 379 9.00 8.10 -29.48
CA LYS A 379 9.44 8.30 -28.09
C LYS A 379 10.25 7.12 -27.59
N ALA A 380 11.11 7.37 -26.63
CA ALA A 380 11.84 6.29 -25.96
C ALA A 380 10.90 5.43 -25.12
N LYS A 381 11.05 4.12 -25.12
CA LYS A 381 10.27 3.17 -24.31
C LYS A 381 10.61 3.29 -22.82
N SER A 382 11.86 3.57 -22.49
CA SER A 382 12.27 3.76 -21.11
C SER A 382 13.44 4.75 -21.01
N ALA A 383 13.68 5.28 -19.80
CA ALA A 383 14.84 6.12 -19.54
C ALA A 383 16.19 5.37 -19.73
N LEU A 384 16.19 4.04 -19.68
CA LEU A 384 17.36 3.22 -19.95
C LEU A 384 17.74 3.21 -21.44
N GLU A 385 16.81 3.56 -22.33
CA GLU A 385 17.06 3.68 -23.78
C GLU A 385 17.52 5.10 -24.19
N THR A 386 17.52 6.03 -23.25
CA THR A 386 17.92 7.44 -23.47
C THR A 386 19.33 7.76 -22.97
N VAL A 387 20.07 6.78 -22.46
CA VAL A 387 21.45 6.94 -21.96
C VAL A 387 22.47 6.45 -22.97
#